data_78d270cec32cd444402ff9ce88933037
#
_entry.id   78d270cec32cd444402ff9ce88933037
#
_cell.length_a   1.000
_cell.length_b   1.000
_cell.length_c   1.000
_cell.angle_alpha   90.00
_cell.angle_beta   90.00
_cell.angle_gamma   90.00
#
_symmetry.space_group_name_H-M   'P 1'
#
loop_
_entity.id
_entity.type
_entity.pdbx_description
1 polymer ?
#
loop_
_entity_poly.entity_id
_entity_poly.type
_entity_poly.pdbx_seq_one_letter_code
_entity_poly.pdbx_strand_id
1 'polypeptide(L)'
;NNSASVVADAIIKGVRTADAETLWQAVVHGTQAVHPEISSTGRLGYEYYNKLGYVPYDVDIKENVARTLEYAYDDWCIYQMGKALGKKDKELRPFKLRAMNYRKVFDPETRLMRGKLKNGEFQAPFNPLKWGDAFTEGNSWHYTWSVFHDPQGLIDLMGGNATFNQMMDSVFTVPPVFDDSYYGFVIHEIREMQVMNMGNYAHGNQPIQHMIYLYNYSGQPWKAQQRVREVMDRFYTPNPDGYCGDEDNGQ
;
A
#
# COMPACT_ATOMS: atom_id res chain seq x y z
N ASN A 1 -2.37 5.09 -9.65
CA ASN A 1 -2.38 6.54 -9.82
C ASN A 1 -2.88 7.22 -8.55
N ASN A 2 -1.97 7.73 -7.73
CA ASN A 2 -2.24 8.32 -6.42
C ASN A 2 -2.53 9.83 -6.46
N SER A 3 -2.99 10.35 -7.59
CA SER A 3 -3.36 11.77 -7.71
C SER A 3 -4.38 12.21 -6.67
N ALA A 4 -5.27 11.32 -6.23
CA ALA A 4 -6.25 11.61 -5.19
C ALA A 4 -5.59 11.96 -3.85
N SER A 5 -4.52 11.27 -3.46
CA SER A 5 -3.80 11.57 -2.21
C SER A 5 -3.13 12.93 -2.26
N VAL A 6 -2.43 13.25 -3.35
CA VAL A 6 -1.74 14.54 -3.54
C VAL A 6 -2.73 15.70 -3.54
N VAL A 7 -3.82 15.58 -4.30
CA VAL A 7 -4.85 16.64 -4.39
C VAL A 7 -5.57 16.83 -3.07
N ALA A 8 -5.93 15.73 -2.39
CA ALA A 8 -6.59 15.81 -1.08
C ALA A 8 -5.69 16.48 -0.04
N ASP A 9 -4.41 16.10 0.01
CA ASP A 9 -3.44 16.69 0.95
C ASP A 9 -3.28 18.19 0.72
N ALA A 10 -3.14 18.62 -0.54
CA ALA A 10 -3.04 20.03 -0.89
C ALA A 10 -4.27 20.83 -0.44
N ILE A 11 -5.48 20.31 -0.69
CA ILE A 11 -6.73 21.00 -0.30
C ILE A 11 -6.88 21.06 1.22
N ILE A 12 -6.63 19.95 1.93
CA ILE A 12 -6.75 19.87 3.39
C ILE A 12 -5.75 20.81 4.07
N LYS A 13 -4.54 20.91 3.54
CA LYS A 13 -3.49 21.83 4.03
C LYS A 13 -3.71 23.30 3.63
N GLY A 14 -4.76 23.61 2.88
CA GLY A 14 -5.07 24.97 2.46
C GLY A 14 -4.12 25.53 1.40
N VAL A 15 -3.41 24.66 0.67
CA VAL A 15 -2.65 25.07 -0.51
C VAL A 15 -3.66 25.59 -1.54
N ARG A 16 -3.46 26.84 -2.00
CA ARG A 16 -4.37 27.46 -2.97
C ARG A 16 -4.34 26.66 -4.28
N THR A 17 -5.46 26.03 -4.57
CA THR A 17 -5.72 25.41 -5.87
C THR A 17 -6.61 26.32 -6.69
N ALA A 18 -6.36 26.43 -7.99
CA ALA A 18 -7.09 27.35 -8.87
C ALA A 18 -8.60 27.04 -8.91
N ASP A 19 -8.98 25.76 -8.79
CA ASP A 19 -10.37 25.31 -8.81
C ASP A 19 -10.53 23.97 -8.08
N ALA A 20 -10.89 24.05 -6.81
CA ALA A 20 -11.08 22.85 -5.97
C ALA A 20 -12.25 21.98 -6.45
N GLU A 21 -13.27 22.57 -7.10
CA GLU A 21 -14.40 21.82 -7.64
C GLU A 21 -13.99 20.97 -8.86
N THR A 22 -13.23 21.55 -9.78
CA THR A 22 -12.66 20.79 -10.91
C THR A 22 -11.75 19.66 -10.44
N LEU A 23 -10.90 19.91 -9.44
CA LEU A 23 -10.05 18.87 -8.84
C LEU A 23 -10.87 17.74 -8.19
N TRP A 24 -11.94 18.11 -7.47
CA TRP A 24 -12.87 17.12 -6.91
C TRP A 24 -13.49 16.25 -8.01
N GLN A 25 -14.02 16.87 -9.06
CA GLN A 25 -14.62 16.15 -10.18
C GLN A 25 -13.62 15.23 -10.89
N ALA A 26 -12.38 15.70 -11.08
CA ALA A 26 -11.32 14.91 -11.71
C ALA A 26 -10.96 13.65 -10.92
N VAL A 27 -10.74 13.76 -9.60
CA VAL A 27 -10.42 12.59 -8.78
C VAL A 27 -11.59 11.62 -8.65
N VAL A 28 -12.83 12.13 -8.56
CA VAL A 28 -14.03 11.29 -8.55
C VAL A 28 -14.21 10.55 -9.88
N HIS A 29 -14.04 11.25 -11.01
CA HIS A 29 -14.08 10.63 -12.33
C HIS A 29 -13.06 9.50 -12.46
N GLY A 30 -11.83 9.69 -12.00
CA GLY A 30 -10.77 8.68 -12.01
C GLY A 30 -11.13 7.38 -11.29
N THR A 31 -12.11 7.39 -10.37
CA THR A 31 -12.56 6.17 -9.66
C THR A 31 -13.51 5.28 -10.49
N GLN A 32 -13.96 5.75 -11.65
CA GLN A 32 -14.96 5.08 -12.48
C GLN A 32 -14.55 5.00 -13.95
N ALA A 33 -13.29 5.28 -14.26
CA ALA A 33 -12.78 5.32 -15.62
C ALA A 33 -11.33 4.84 -15.71
N VAL A 34 -10.98 4.39 -16.90
CA VAL A 34 -9.60 4.21 -17.37
C VAL A 34 -9.44 4.95 -18.69
N HIS A 35 -8.25 5.51 -18.93
CA HIS A 35 -7.97 6.13 -20.21
C HIS A 35 -7.70 5.04 -21.27
N PRO A 36 -8.26 5.13 -22.48
CA PRO A 36 -8.11 4.07 -23.47
C PRO A 36 -6.67 3.87 -23.97
N GLU A 37 -5.86 4.93 -23.93
CA GLU A 37 -4.49 4.93 -24.44
C GLU A 37 -3.41 5.04 -23.34
N ILE A 38 -3.77 5.53 -22.15
CA ILE A 38 -2.84 5.77 -21.04
C ILE A 38 -3.22 4.86 -19.87
N SER A 39 -2.57 3.71 -19.80
CA SER A 39 -2.88 2.65 -18.83
C SER A 39 -2.71 3.08 -17.35
N SER A 40 -1.88 4.09 -17.08
CA SER A 40 -1.65 4.64 -15.74
C SER A 40 -2.74 5.62 -15.29
N THR A 41 -3.71 5.97 -16.15
CA THR A 41 -4.75 6.96 -15.84
C THR A 41 -6.06 6.28 -15.49
N GLY A 42 -6.64 6.67 -14.36
CA GLY A 42 -7.84 6.05 -13.80
C GLY A 42 -7.55 4.80 -12.98
N ARG A 43 -8.57 3.97 -12.78
CA ARG A 43 -8.49 2.75 -11.96
C ARG A 43 -8.74 1.51 -12.81
N LEU A 44 -7.68 0.84 -13.24
CA LEU A 44 -7.81 -0.42 -13.96
C LEU A 44 -8.50 -1.47 -13.06
N GLY A 45 -9.58 -2.09 -13.56
CA GLY A 45 -10.39 -3.03 -12.80
C GLY A 45 -11.42 -2.38 -11.87
N TYR A 46 -11.73 -1.08 -12.08
CA TYR A 46 -12.70 -0.35 -11.25
C TYR A 46 -14.08 -1.00 -11.22
N GLU A 47 -14.51 -1.67 -12.28
CA GLU A 47 -15.79 -2.38 -12.32
C GLU A 47 -15.86 -3.50 -11.27
N TYR A 48 -14.75 -4.25 -11.13
CA TYR A 48 -14.64 -5.29 -10.11
C TYR A 48 -14.52 -4.66 -8.73
N TYR A 49 -13.62 -3.69 -8.57
CA TYR A 49 -13.37 -3.04 -7.30
C TYR A 49 -14.64 -2.38 -6.73
N ASN A 50 -15.41 -1.66 -7.55
CA ASN A 50 -16.63 -1.00 -7.12
C ASN A 50 -17.75 -2.00 -6.79
N LYS A 51 -17.76 -3.20 -7.39
CA LYS A 51 -18.79 -4.22 -7.17
C LYS A 51 -18.42 -5.22 -6.08
N LEU A 52 -17.19 -5.72 -6.08
CA LEU A 52 -16.74 -6.80 -5.18
C LEU A 52 -15.98 -6.26 -3.96
N GLY A 53 -15.44 -5.03 -4.07
CA GLY A 53 -14.57 -4.43 -3.08
C GLY A 53 -13.10 -4.81 -3.24
N TYR A 54 -12.72 -5.45 -4.34
CA TYR A 54 -11.34 -5.77 -4.68
C TYR A 54 -11.22 -6.03 -6.17
N VAL A 55 -9.99 -5.96 -6.71
CA VAL A 55 -9.65 -6.40 -8.05
C VAL A 55 -9.33 -7.89 -7.99
N PRO A 56 -10.05 -8.78 -8.69
CA PRO A 56 -9.81 -10.22 -8.61
C PRO A 56 -8.48 -10.63 -9.24
N TYR A 57 -7.90 -11.70 -8.70
CA TYR A 57 -6.64 -12.27 -9.18
C TYR A 57 -6.78 -12.97 -10.54
N ASP A 58 -7.95 -13.52 -10.84
CA ASP A 58 -8.26 -14.38 -12.00
C ASP A 58 -8.96 -13.63 -13.15
N VAL A 59 -8.71 -12.32 -13.32
CA VAL A 59 -9.31 -11.49 -14.37
C VAL A 59 -8.28 -10.83 -15.29
N ASP A 60 -7.07 -11.36 -15.33
CA ASP A 60 -5.94 -10.86 -16.14
C ASP A 60 -5.58 -9.38 -15.87
N ILE A 61 -5.78 -8.94 -14.62
CA ILE A 61 -5.33 -7.65 -14.14
C ILE A 61 -4.21 -7.89 -13.13
N LYS A 62 -2.99 -7.55 -13.53
CA LYS A 62 -1.80 -7.68 -12.69
C LYS A 62 -1.84 -6.69 -11.52
N GLU A 63 -1.02 -6.96 -10.50
CA GLU A 63 -0.90 -6.09 -9.31
C GLU A 63 -2.25 -5.88 -8.59
N ASN A 64 -3.11 -6.87 -8.66
CA ASN A 64 -4.51 -6.75 -8.22
C ASN A 64 -4.65 -6.47 -6.71
N VAL A 65 -3.78 -7.01 -5.86
CA VAL A 65 -3.76 -6.71 -4.42
C VAL A 65 -3.24 -5.31 -4.17
N ALA A 66 -2.10 -4.93 -4.78
CA ALA A 66 -1.56 -3.57 -4.68
C ALA A 66 -2.62 -2.54 -5.10
N ARG A 67 -3.25 -2.73 -6.25
CA ARG A 67 -4.35 -1.85 -6.73
C ARG A 67 -5.50 -1.77 -5.75
N THR A 68 -5.91 -2.88 -5.16
CA THR A 68 -7.00 -2.90 -4.18
C THR A 68 -6.66 -2.06 -2.94
N LEU A 69 -5.43 -2.18 -2.43
CA LEU A 69 -4.94 -1.45 -1.27
C LEU A 69 -4.84 0.06 -1.56
N GLU A 70 -4.24 0.42 -2.68
CA GLU A 70 -4.09 1.81 -3.11
C GLU A 70 -5.44 2.48 -3.38
N TYR A 71 -6.37 1.79 -4.04
CA TYR A 71 -7.71 2.33 -4.27
C TYR A 71 -8.48 2.55 -2.96
N ALA A 72 -8.27 1.69 -1.96
CA ALA A 72 -8.87 1.88 -0.64
C ALA A 72 -8.32 3.14 0.05
N TYR A 73 -7.01 3.37 -0.03
CA TYR A 73 -6.38 4.59 0.48
C TYR A 73 -6.82 5.83 -0.29
N ASP A 74 -6.85 5.78 -1.61
CA ASP A 74 -7.35 6.87 -2.44
C ASP A 74 -8.81 7.23 -2.11
N ASP A 75 -9.67 6.22 -1.90
CA ASP A 75 -11.06 6.47 -1.50
C ASP A 75 -11.16 7.13 -0.13
N TRP A 76 -10.28 6.81 0.81
CA TRP A 76 -10.18 7.55 2.06
C TRP A 76 -9.74 9.00 1.84
N CYS A 77 -8.76 9.23 0.98
CA CYS A 77 -8.30 10.58 0.62
C CYS A 77 -9.43 11.41 -0.01
N ILE A 78 -10.17 10.83 -0.95
CA ILE A 78 -11.34 11.48 -1.58
C ILE A 78 -12.42 11.79 -0.54
N TYR A 79 -12.69 10.86 0.38
CA TYR A 79 -13.62 11.09 1.48
C TYR A 79 -13.21 12.28 2.35
N GLN A 80 -11.93 12.37 2.75
CA GLN A 80 -11.43 13.49 3.56
C GLN A 80 -11.46 14.83 2.79
N MET A 81 -11.04 14.81 1.53
CA MET A 81 -11.13 15.97 0.63
C MET A 81 -12.58 16.47 0.53
N GLY A 82 -13.51 15.56 0.28
CA GLY A 82 -14.92 15.92 0.16
C GLY A 82 -15.51 16.52 1.45
N LYS A 83 -15.08 16.02 2.62
CA LYS A 83 -15.43 16.64 3.91
C LYS A 83 -14.90 18.06 4.01
N ALA A 84 -13.64 18.30 3.64
CA ALA A 84 -13.03 19.62 3.65
C ALA A 84 -13.74 20.61 2.70
N LEU A 85 -14.27 20.11 1.58
CA LEU A 85 -15.03 20.87 0.60
C LEU A 85 -16.54 21.00 0.93
N GLY A 86 -17.01 20.46 2.06
CA GLY A 86 -18.42 20.52 2.46
C GLY A 86 -19.36 19.70 1.58
N LYS A 87 -18.88 18.63 0.94
CA LYS A 87 -19.70 17.71 0.15
C LYS A 87 -20.72 16.98 1.02
N LYS A 88 -21.86 16.63 0.44
CA LYS A 88 -22.97 15.96 1.16
C LYS A 88 -22.61 14.52 1.50
N ASP A 89 -23.09 14.03 2.63
CA ASP A 89 -22.89 12.65 3.09
C ASP A 89 -23.25 11.60 2.04
N LYS A 90 -24.28 11.84 1.23
CA LYS A 90 -24.68 10.95 0.14
C LYS A 90 -23.58 10.78 -0.91
N GLU A 91 -22.83 11.84 -1.21
CA GLU A 91 -21.73 11.82 -2.16
C GLU A 91 -20.49 11.13 -1.56
N LEU A 92 -20.26 11.31 -0.25
CA LEU A 92 -19.10 10.82 0.47
C LEU A 92 -19.19 9.34 0.87
N ARG A 93 -20.42 8.85 1.10
CA ARG A 93 -20.66 7.50 1.61
C ARG A 93 -19.98 6.37 0.81
N PRO A 94 -20.00 6.36 -0.54
CA PRO A 94 -19.30 5.32 -1.30
C PRO A 94 -17.81 5.26 -1.02
N PHE A 95 -17.15 6.41 -0.94
CA PHE A 95 -15.71 6.51 -0.66
C PHE A 95 -15.38 6.05 0.75
N LYS A 96 -16.17 6.49 1.75
CA LYS A 96 -16.02 6.04 3.14
C LYS A 96 -16.12 4.51 3.27
N LEU A 97 -17.05 3.88 2.55
CA LEU A 97 -17.23 2.43 2.60
C LEU A 97 -16.09 1.71 1.88
N ARG A 98 -15.68 2.20 0.70
CA ARG A 98 -14.61 1.58 -0.09
C ARG A 98 -13.23 1.75 0.54
N ALA A 99 -13.01 2.79 1.35
CA ALA A 99 -11.80 2.92 2.16
C ALA A 99 -11.51 1.69 3.04
N MET A 100 -12.54 0.91 3.39
CA MET A 100 -12.41 -0.32 4.19
C MET A 100 -12.15 -1.58 3.35
N ASN A 101 -12.02 -1.45 2.04
CA ASN A 101 -11.89 -2.58 1.10
C ASN A 101 -10.58 -3.36 1.25
N TYR A 102 -9.52 -2.78 1.83
CA TYR A 102 -8.30 -3.48 2.17
C TYR A 102 -8.56 -4.78 2.96
N ARG A 103 -9.63 -4.80 3.77
CA ARG A 103 -10.07 -5.98 4.56
C ARG A 103 -10.45 -7.18 3.69
N LYS A 104 -10.81 -6.95 2.42
CA LYS A 104 -11.24 -8.01 1.50
C LYS A 104 -10.09 -8.90 1.05
N VAL A 105 -8.89 -8.35 0.98
CA VAL A 105 -7.67 -9.06 0.53
C VAL A 105 -6.77 -9.49 1.69
N PHE A 106 -7.15 -9.21 2.93
CA PHE A 106 -6.48 -9.72 4.12
C PHE A 106 -6.86 -11.18 4.36
N ASP A 107 -5.87 -12.07 4.37
CA ASP A 107 -6.05 -13.48 4.68
C ASP A 107 -5.80 -13.73 6.18
N PRO A 108 -6.83 -14.09 6.96
CA PRO A 108 -6.71 -14.29 8.39
C PRO A 108 -5.87 -15.52 8.77
N GLU A 109 -5.72 -16.49 7.87
CA GLU A 109 -4.91 -17.68 8.11
C GLU A 109 -3.43 -17.35 8.12
N THR A 110 -2.97 -16.61 7.11
CA THR A 110 -1.56 -16.19 6.99
C THR A 110 -1.25 -14.86 7.67
N ARG A 111 -2.26 -14.05 7.95
CA ARG A 111 -2.18 -12.65 8.42
C ARG A 111 -1.46 -11.73 7.45
N LEU A 112 -1.50 -12.06 6.17
CA LEU A 112 -0.89 -11.31 5.08
C LEU A 112 -1.94 -10.90 4.05
N MET A 113 -1.63 -9.90 3.24
CA MET A 113 -2.45 -9.57 2.07
C MET A 113 -2.22 -10.60 0.98
N ARG A 114 -3.30 -11.08 0.37
CA ARG A 114 -3.29 -12.20 -0.58
C ARG A 114 -4.29 -11.97 -1.71
N GLY A 115 -3.94 -12.41 -2.92
CA GLY A 115 -4.82 -12.40 -4.08
C GLY A 115 -6.12 -13.13 -3.80
N LYS A 116 -7.23 -12.61 -4.35
CA LYS A 116 -8.56 -13.17 -4.17
C LYS A 116 -9.22 -13.38 -5.52
N LEU A 117 -9.79 -14.55 -5.73
CA LEU A 117 -10.47 -14.92 -6.97
C LEU A 117 -11.84 -14.23 -7.06
N LYS A 118 -12.39 -14.16 -8.26
CA LYS A 118 -13.70 -13.58 -8.52
C LYS A 118 -14.84 -14.28 -7.74
N ASN A 119 -14.69 -15.56 -7.42
CA ASN A 119 -15.62 -16.33 -6.61
C ASN A 119 -15.52 -16.05 -5.09
N GLY A 120 -14.51 -15.26 -4.67
CA GLY A 120 -14.30 -14.89 -3.27
C GLY A 120 -13.32 -15.78 -2.50
N GLU A 121 -12.76 -16.82 -3.11
CA GLU A 121 -11.71 -17.65 -2.52
C GLU A 121 -10.34 -16.97 -2.63
N PHE A 122 -9.45 -17.25 -1.69
CA PHE A 122 -8.07 -16.79 -1.80
C PHE A 122 -7.30 -17.59 -2.86
N GLN A 123 -6.42 -16.90 -3.58
CA GLN A 123 -5.53 -17.52 -4.57
C GLN A 123 -4.72 -18.66 -3.94
N ALA A 124 -4.63 -19.79 -4.64
CA ALA A 124 -3.80 -20.93 -4.27
C ALA A 124 -3.13 -21.51 -5.53
N PRO A 125 -1.85 -21.96 -5.44
CA PRO A 125 -0.96 -21.88 -4.27
C PRO A 125 -0.58 -20.44 -3.94
N PHE A 126 -0.17 -20.17 -2.69
CA PHE A 126 0.27 -18.87 -2.23
C PHE A 126 1.73 -18.90 -1.77
N ASN A 127 2.54 -18.06 -2.38
CA ASN A 127 3.92 -17.81 -1.97
C ASN A 127 4.06 -16.35 -1.52
N PRO A 128 4.15 -16.07 -0.21
CA PRO A 128 4.23 -14.69 0.28
C PRO A 128 5.55 -13.97 -0.07
N LEU A 129 6.55 -14.71 -0.55
CA LEU A 129 7.86 -14.19 -0.96
C LEU A 129 7.96 -13.97 -2.48
N LYS A 130 6.88 -14.22 -3.23
CA LYS A 130 6.85 -13.96 -4.66
C LYS A 130 6.71 -12.46 -4.92
N TRP A 131 7.67 -11.92 -5.66
CA TRP A 131 7.69 -10.52 -6.06
C TRP A 131 6.88 -10.31 -7.35
N GLY A 132 6.18 -9.18 -7.42
CA GLY A 132 5.29 -8.87 -8.54
C GLY A 132 3.98 -9.65 -8.51
N ASP A 133 3.41 -9.98 -9.68
CA ASP A 133 2.15 -10.72 -9.84
C ASP A 133 0.95 -9.98 -9.22
N ALA A 134 0.60 -10.28 -7.99
CA ALA A 134 -0.44 -9.57 -7.23
C ALA A 134 0.03 -8.22 -6.66
N PHE A 135 1.32 -7.94 -6.68
CA PHE A 135 1.97 -6.78 -6.06
C PHE A 135 2.85 -6.02 -7.06
N THR A 136 3.10 -4.76 -6.80
CA THR A 136 3.98 -3.90 -7.60
C THR A 136 5.34 -3.83 -6.92
N GLU A 137 6.40 -4.29 -7.59
CA GLU A 137 7.80 -4.19 -7.10
C GLU A 137 7.97 -4.59 -5.65
N GLY A 138 7.26 -5.64 -5.24
CA GLY A 138 7.24 -6.10 -3.86
C GLY A 138 6.53 -7.44 -3.72
N ASN A 139 6.34 -7.87 -2.50
CA ASN A 139 5.68 -9.11 -2.15
C ASN A 139 4.64 -8.92 -1.04
N SER A 140 4.04 -10.00 -0.57
CA SER A 140 2.99 -9.92 0.46
C SER A 140 3.50 -9.40 1.81
N TRP A 141 4.76 -9.67 2.18
CA TRP A 141 5.38 -9.12 3.40
C TRP A 141 5.54 -7.59 3.34
N HIS A 142 5.67 -7.02 2.14
CA HIS A 142 5.76 -5.57 1.95
C HIS A 142 4.37 -4.92 1.98
N TYR A 143 3.45 -5.43 1.17
CA TYR A 143 2.15 -4.80 0.96
C TYR A 143 1.14 -4.99 2.10
N THR A 144 1.38 -5.94 3.00
CA THR A 144 0.50 -6.15 4.16
C THR A 144 0.37 -4.89 5.03
N TRP A 145 1.36 -4.01 5.00
CA TRP A 145 1.40 -2.78 5.79
C TRP A 145 0.81 -1.56 5.07
N SER A 146 0.43 -1.68 3.80
CA SER A 146 -0.09 -0.56 2.98
C SER A 146 -1.54 -0.21 3.33
N VAL A 147 -1.79 0.04 4.62
CA VAL A 147 -3.07 0.49 5.19
C VAL A 147 -2.82 1.78 5.97
N PHE A 148 -2.43 2.83 5.25
CA PHE A 148 -1.98 4.11 5.84
C PHE A 148 -3.07 4.84 6.62
N HIS A 149 -4.32 4.64 6.24
CA HIS A 149 -5.48 5.39 6.73
C HIS A 149 -6.22 4.71 7.89
N ASP A 150 -5.96 3.44 8.16
CA ASP A 150 -6.63 2.67 9.23
C ASP A 150 -5.68 1.67 9.92
N PRO A 151 -4.56 2.15 10.52
CA PRO A 151 -3.65 1.27 11.25
C PRO A 151 -4.34 0.46 12.35
N GLN A 152 -5.28 1.07 13.08
CA GLN A 152 -6.04 0.36 14.12
C GLN A 152 -6.88 -0.77 13.53
N GLY A 153 -7.53 -0.54 12.38
CA GLY A 153 -8.30 -1.59 11.71
C GLY A 153 -7.42 -2.76 11.25
N LEU A 154 -6.17 -2.51 10.83
CA LEU A 154 -5.22 -3.57 10.50
C LEU A 154 -4.76 -4.33 11.75
N ILE A 155 -4.51 -3.63 12.86
CA ILE A 155 -4.19 -4.23 14.17
C ILE A 155 -5.33 -5.17 14.61
N ASP A 156 -6.56 -4.71 14.50
CA ASP A 156 -7.75 -5.49 14.86
C ASP A 156 -7.90 -6.75 13.99
N LEU A 157 -7.67 -6.64 12.66
CA LEU A 157 -7.66 -7.79 11.74
C LEU A 157 -6.61 -8.83 12.11
N MET A 158 -5.45 -8.41 12.57
CA MET A 158 -4.36 -9.31 12.99
C MET A 158 -4.59 -9.94 14.38
N GLY A 159 -5.63 -9.53 15.10
CA GLY A 159 -5.97 -10.07 16.43
C GLY A 159 -5.39 -9.27 17.59
N GLY A 160 -5.07 -7.99 17.38
CA GLY A 160 -4.64 -7.04 18.40
C GLY A 160 -3.13 -6.78 18.41
N ASN A 161 -2.73 -5.87 19.29
CA ASN A 161 -1.37 -5.32 19.36
C ASN A 161 -0.27 -6.39 19.47
N ALA A 162 -0.48 -7.43 20.26
CA ALA A 162 0.54 -8.46 20.49
C ALA A 162 0.88 -9.21 19.20
N THR A 163 -0.13 -9.69 18.47
CA THR A 163 0.03 -10.40 17.21
C THR A 163 0.55 -9.48 16.12
N PHE A 164 0.03 -8.26 16.05
CA PHE A 164 0.49 -7.24 15.10
C PHE A 164 1.99 -6.96 15.27
N ASN A 165 2.44 -6.72 16.51
CA ASN A 165 3.86 -6.50 16.78
C ASN A 165 4.72 -7.72 16.45
N GLN A 166 4.22 -8.94 16.72
CA GLN A 166 4.92 -10.17 16.34
C GLN A 166 5.09 -10.28 14.82
N MET A 167 4.04 -9.95 14.05
CA MET A 167 4.11 -9.95 12.59
C MET A 167 5.09 -8.88 12.08
N MET A 168 5.09 -7.68 12.65
CA MET A 168 6.08 -6.63 12.33
C MET A 168 7.51 -7.08 12.65
N ASP A 169 7.74 -7.67 13.82
CA ASP A 169 9.05 -8.21 14.18
C ASP A 169 9.51 -9.31 13.21
N SER A 170 8.57 -10.12 12.70
CA SER A 170 8.85 -11.20 11.75
C SER A 170 9.39 -10.68 10.42
N VAL A 171 9.00 -9.48 9.97
CA VAL A 171 9.53 -8.87 8.73
C VAL A 171 11.06 -8.78 8.78
N PHE A 172 11.62 -8.44 9.94
CA PHE A 172 13.07 -8.28 10.13
C PHE A 172 13.81 -9.61 10.33
N THR A 173 13.10 -10.70 10.60
CA THR A 173 13.68 -12.02 10.90
C THR A 173 13.45 -13.06 9.80
N VAL A 174 12.41 -12.87 8.98
CA VAL A 174 12.21 -13.67 7.76
C VAL A 174 13.41 -13.47 6.85
N PRO A 175 14.13 -14.54 6.45
CA PRO A 175 15.30 -14.39 5.60
C PRO A 175 14.98 -13.60 4.33
N PRO A 176 15.94 -12.83 3.78
CA PRO A 176 15.74 -12.04 2.56
C PRO A 176 15.80 -12.93 1.30
N VAL A 177 15.08 -14.05 1.35
CA VAL A 177 14.84 -14.94 0.20
C VAL A 177 13.67 -14.42 -0.61
N PHE A 178 13.63 -14.75 -1.87
CA PHE A 178 12.64 -14.20 -2.81
C PHE A 178 12.29 -15.23 -3.89
N ASP A 179 11.18 -14.98 -4.54
CA ASP A 179 10.77 -15.64 -5.77
C ASP A 179 10.57 -14.55 -6.83
N ASP A 180 11.46 -14.49 -7.82
CA ASP A 180 11.46 -13.54 -8.93
C ASP A 180 10.84 -14.10 -10.22
N SER A 181 10.16 -15.23 -10.13
CA SER A 181 9.61 -15.95 -11.29
C SER A 181 8.66 -15.12 -12.14
N TYR A 182 8.03 -14.11 -11.55
CA TYR A 182 7.16 -13.18 -12.28
C TYR A 182 7.94 -12.26 -13.24
N TYR A 183 9.06 -11.72 -12.79
CA TYR A 183 9.90 -10.84 -13.60
C TYR A 183 10.84 -11.62 -14.53
N GLY A 184 11.24 -12.84 -14.14
CA GLY A 184 12.20 -13.67 -14.87
C GLY A 184 13.66 -13.19 -14.72
N PHE A 185 13.91 -12.21 -13.85
CA PHE A 185 15.22 -11.72 -13.46
C PHE A 185 15.13 -11.00 -12.11
N VAL A 186 16.27 -10.86 -11.44
CA VAL A 186 16.36 -10.17 -10.15
C VAL A 186 16.36 -8.66 -10.40
N ILE A 187 15.28 -7.99 -10.02
CA ILE A 187 15.15 -6.52 -10.07
C ILE A 187 16.02 -5.88 -8.99
N HIS A 188 16.33 -4.58 -9.10
CA HIS A 188 17.28 -3.92 -8.20
C HIS A 188 16.75 -3.85 -6.75
N GLU A 189 15.46 -3.69 -6.52
CA GLU A 189 14.84 -3.65 -5.19
C GLU A 189 15.05 -4.95 -4.41
N ILE A 190 15.04 -6.10 -5.12
CA ILE A 190 15.37 -7.40 -4.52
C ILE A 190 16.85 -7.44 -4.11
N ARG A 191 17.74 -6.95 -4.96
CA ARG A 191 19.19 -6.91 -4.65
C ARG A 191 19.48 -6.00 -3.47
N GLU A 192 18.83 -4.84 -3.43
CA GLU A 192 18.94 -3.89 -2.33
C GLU A 192 18.49 -4.52 -1.01
N MET A 193 17.31 -5.17 -0.98
CA MET A 193 16.82 -5.89 0.18
C MET A 193 17.83 -6.93 0.68
N GLN A 194 18.47 -7.67 -0.24
CA GLN A 194 19.49 -8.66 0.12
C GLN A 194 20.75 -8.03 0.69
N VAL A 195 21.24 -6.96 0.08
CA VAL A 195 22.46 -6.23 0.53
C VAL A 195 22.22 -5.58 1.89
N MET A 196 21.06 -4.98 2.10
CA MET A 196 20.66 -4.37 3.38
C MET A 196 20.55 -5.40 4.50
N ASN A 197 20.19 -6.64 4.19
CA ASN A 197 20.13 -7.77 5.13
C ASN A 197 19.35 -7.43 6.43
N MET A 198 18.16 -6.84 6.26
CA MET A 198 17.18 -6.61 7.34
C MET A 198 15.92 -7.45 7.15
N GLY A 199 16.08 -8.74 6.89
CA GLY A 199 14.97 -9.64 6.57
C GLY A 199 14.27 -9.24 5.27
N ASN A 200 12.96 -9.19 5.29
CA ASN A 200 12.14 -8.68 4.19
C ASN A 200 11.82 -7.17 4.30
N TYR A 201 12.48 -6.42 5.20
CA TYR A 201 12.34 -4.98 5.26
C TYR A 201 13.21 -4.31 4.18
N ALA A 202 12.65 -4.14 3.00
CA ALA A 202 13.29 -3.47 1.87
C ALA A 202 13.15 -1.96 2.01
N HIS A 203 13.97 -1.32 2.86
CA HIS A 203 13.84 0.10 3.20
C HIS A 203 13.90 1.03 1.98
N GLY A 204 14.72 0.74 1.01
CA GLY A 204 14.84 1.52 -0.23
C GLY A 204 13.65 1.41 -1.17
N ASN A 205 12.61 0.66 -0.80
CA ASN A 205 11.43 0.45 -1.63
C ASN A 205 10.16 0.98 -0.94
N GLN A 206 9.42 1.84 -1.62
CA GLN A 206 8.26 2.58 -1.11
C GLN A 206 7.16 1.72 -0.45
N PRO A 207 6.82 0.51 -0.94
CA PRO A 207 5.73 -0.26 -0.36
C PRO A 207 5.87 -0.60 1.12
N ILE A 208 7.10 -0.68 1.65
CA ILE A 208 7.32 -1.09 3.04
C ILE A 208 8.01 -0.02 3.90
N GLN A 209 8.56 1.02 3.31
CA GLN A 209 9.37 2.01 4.01
C GLN A 209 8.70 2.57 5.28
N HIS A 210 7.39 2.87 5.21
CA HIS A 210 6.60 3.43 6.31
C HIS A 210 6.35 2.45 7.47
N MET A 211 6.55 1.15 7.28
CA MET A 211 6.12 0.10 8.22
C MET A 211 6.65 0.31 9.63
N ILE A 212 7.91 0.73 9.78
CA ILE A 212 8.53 0.91 11.10
C ILE A 212 7.79 1.91 11.98
N TYR A 213 7.08 2.88 11.41
CA TYR A 213 6.29 3.85 12.17
C TYR A 213 4.99 3.27 12.73
N LEU A 214 4.53 2.12 12.23
CA LEU A 214 3.30 1.47 12.70
C LEU A 214 3.41 0.95 14.14
N TYR A 215 4.62 0.73 14.67
CA TYR A 215 4.82 0.44 16.09
C TYR A 215 4.25 1.53 17.01
N ASN A 216 4.14 2.78 16.56
CA ASN A 216 3.55 3.87 17.32
C ASN A 216 2.05 3.63 17.60
N TYR A 217 1.35 2.95 16.70
CA TYR A 217 -0.08 2.64 16.83
C TYR A 217 -0.33 1.37 17.66
N SER A 218 0.66 0.49 17.79
CA SER A 218 0.54 -0.80 18.47
C SER A 218 1.14 -0.82 19.88
N GLY A 219 1.40 0.37 20.46
CA GLY A 219 1.84 0.53 21.83
C GLY A 219 3.34 0.24 22.08
N GLN A 220 4.16 0.17 21.03
CA GLN A 220 5.62 -0.05 21.14
C GLN A 220 6.43 1.04 20.41
N PRO A 221 6.22 2.34 20.70
CA PRO A 221 6.90 3.44 19.99
C PRO A 221 8.43 3.40 20.11
N TRP A 222 8.96 2.80 21.16
CA TRP A 222 10.41 2.61 21.32
C TRP A 222 11.02 1.73 20.21
N LYS A 223 10.26 0.75 19.68
CA LYS A 223 10.72 -0.05 18.54
C LYS A 223 10.80 0.78 17.27
N ALA A 224 9.84 1.67 17.02
CA ALA A 224 9.94 2.61 15.89
C ALA A 224 11.21 3.45 16.02
N GLN A 225 11.48 4.02 17.19
CA GLN A 225 12.69 4.81 17.45
C GLN A 225 13.98 4.00 17.24
N GLN A 226 14.00 2.76 17.74
CA GLN A 226 15.14 1.85 17.54
C GLN A 226 15.37 1.54 16.06
N ARG A 227 14.31 1.17 15.32
CA ARG A 227 14.41 0.82 13.89
C ARG A 227 14.79 1.99 13.01
N VAL A 228 14.26 3.20 13.30
CA VAL A 228 14.68 4.42 12.59
C VAL A 228 16.18 4.66 12.75
N ARG A 229 16.72 4.54 13.99
CA ARG A 229 18.16 4.69 14.22
C ARG A 229 18.98 3.62 13.50
N GLU A 230 18.55 2.36 13.59
CA GLU A 230 19.20 1.25 12.89
C GLU A 230 19.25 1.48 11.37
N VAL A 231 18.16 1.95 10.77
CA VAL A 231 18.08 2.28 9.35
C VAL A 231 19.04 3.42 9.01
N MET A 232 19.02 4.52 9.79
CA MET A 232 19.90 5.66 9.55
C MET A 232 21.38 5.28 9.64
N ASP A 233 21.75 4.49 10.65
CA ASP A 233 23.13 4.08 10.88
C ASP A 233 23.66 3.09 9.83
N ARG A 234 22.77 2.28 9.25
CA ARG A 234 23.15 1.21 8.31
C ARG A 234 23.09 1.61 6.86
N PHE A 235 22.16 2.46 6.47
CA PHE A 235 21.81 2.66 5.06
C PHE A 235 22.06 4.08 4.56
N TYR A 236 22.36 5.02 5.44
CA TYR A 236 22.63 6.40 5.05
C TYR A 236 24.05 6.81 5.43
N THR A 237 24.78 7.39 4.48
CA THR A 237 26.14 7.88 4.70
C THR A 237 26.29 9.28 4.09
N PRO A 238 27.28 10.09 4.55
CA PRO A 238 27.51 11.43 3.98
C PRO A 238 28.32 11.40 2.67
N ASN A 239 28.29 10.31 1.94
CA ASN A 239 28.98 10.14 0.65
C ASN A 239 28.04 10.40 -0.54
N PRO A 240 28.55 10.62 -1.77
CA PRO A 240 27.71 10.80 -2.94
C PRO A 240 26.77 9.63 -3.27
N ASP A 241 27.13 8.42 -2.82
CA ASP A 241 26.34 7.17 -2.93
C ASP A 241 25.66 6.78 -1.61
N GLY A 242 25.42 7.77 -0.76
CA GLY A 242 25.01 7.56 0.63
C GLY A 242 23.53 7.33 0.87
N TYR A 243 22.71 7.29 -0.16
CA TYR A 243 21.29 6.97 -0.06
C TYR A 243 21.03 5.53 -0.49
N CYS A 244 20.06 4.87 0.13
CA CYS A 244 19.60 3.56 -0.29
C CYS A 244 18.33 3.67 -1.12
N GLY A 245 18.20 2.85 -2.16
CA GLY A 245 17.03 2.81 -3.04
C GLY A 245 17.06 3.83 -4.17
N ASP A 246 15.94 3.92 -4.89
CA ASP A 246 15.80 4.75 -6.09
C ASP A 246 15.46 6.21 -5.80
N GLU A 247 15.06 6.52 -4.58
CA GLU A 247 14.63 7.85 -4.16
C GLU A 247 13.48 8.45 -4.98
N ASP A 248 12.66 7.62 -5.56
CA ASP A 248 11.52 8.02 -6.40
C ASP A 248 10.62 9.06 -5.73
N ASN A 249 10.52 9.04 -4.42
CA ASN A 249 9.67 9.91 -3.61
C ASN A 249 10.44 10.83 -2.66
N GLY A 250 11.75 10.95 -2.81
CA GLY A 250 12.59 11.76 -1.93
C GLY A 250 12.64 11.19 -0.50
N GLN A 251 13.09 10.00 -0.38
CA GLN A 251 13.23 9.24 0.88
C GLN A 251 14.09 9.95 1.91
#